data_3e55a9b81bb68b1b5d48bfe810410f83
#
_entry.id   3e55a9b81bb68b1b5d48bfe810410f83
#
_cell.length_a   1.000
_cell.length_b   1.000
_cell.length_c   1.000
_cell.angle_alpha   90.00
_cell.angle_beta   90.00
_cell.angle_gamma   90.00
#
_symmetry.space_group_name_H-M   'P 1'
#
loop_
_entity.id
_entity.type
_entity.pdbx_description
1 polymer ?
#
loop_
_entity_poly.entity_id
_entity_poly.type
_entity_poly.pdbx_seq_one_letter_code
_entity_poly.pdbx_strand_id
1 'polypeptide(L)'
;MKVSFQNISKQYKGKYALKNFTTELSEGVYGLLGANGAGKTTLINIFVGILGSDNGTVLIDGQDAKKMGKDFLSKIGYMPQYPIFYRDFTVMDFLLYMCALKGIPAEQGKERALELLGIVNLFDAKDKKIGALSGGMRQRVGIVQAMLGDPKILILDEPTAGLDPSERIRFRNLISQFAQGRTILLATHIVSDVECIAKEIIILKEGTLITQGTTDVLEQSIYGKVWEVTTNAKEAACLSNKYYVSNMKQQGENFSVRIVSDSSPATNAVKASPNLEDVFLYYFRGQ
;
A
#
# COMPACT_ATOMS: atom_id res chain seq x y z
N MET A 1 9.94 16.33 6.17
CA MET A 1 10.78 15.76 5.10
C MET A 1 9.91 15.60 3.86
N LYS A 2 10.42 15.95 2.68
CA LYS A 2 9.72 15.89 1.39
C LYS A 2 10.41 14.88 0.48
N VAL A 3 9.63 13.97 -0.09
CA VAL A 3 10.08 13.02 -1.12
C VAL A 3 9.48 13.44 -2.44
N SER A 4 10.29 13.60 -3.48
CA SER A 4 9.82 13.98 -4.82
C SER A 4 10.28 12.97 -5.84
N PHE A 5 9.35 12.38 -6.57
CA PHE A 5 9.62 11.56 -7.75
C PHE A 5 9.49 12.46 -8.98
N GLN A 6 10.52 12.54 -9.80
CA GLN A 6 10.56 13.41 -10.98
C GLN A 6 10.77 12.60 -12.24
N ASN A 7 9.71 12.46 -13.05
CA ASN A 7 9.71 11.82 -14.36
C ASN A 7 10.31 10.40 -14.37
N ILE A 8 10.05 9.62 -13.30
CA ILE A 8 10.57 8.26 -13.16
C ILE A 8 10.02 7.38 -14.29
N SER A 9 10.92 6.82 -15.07
CA SER A 9 10.58 5.84 -16.10
C SER A 9 11.44 4.61 -15.99
N LYS A 10 10.84 3.43 -16.27
CA LYS A 10 11.52 2.14 -16.31
C LYS A 10 10.92 1.25 -17.37
N GLN A 11 11.77 0.66 -18.18
CA GLN A 11 11.38 -0.21 -19.28
C GLN A 11 12.01 -1.59 -19.15
N TYR A 12 11.27 -2.63 -19.48
CA TYR A 12 11.75 -4.00 -19.59
C TYR A 12 11.37 -4.57 -20.94
N LYS A 13 12.35 -4.99 -21.73
CA LYS A 13 12.13 -5.61 -23.05
C LYS A 13 11.13 -4.82 -23.93
N GLY A 14 11.27 -3.50 -23.97
CA GLY A 14 10.41 -2.61 -24.76
C GLY A 14 9.06 -2.22 -24.14
N LYS A 15 8.66 -2.83 -23.00
CA LYS A 15 7.43 -2.48 -22.29
C LYS A 15 7.74 -1.58 -21.08
N TYR A 16 7.01 -0.48 -20.94
CA TYR A 16 7.12 0.38 -19.76
C TYR A 16 6.51 -0.30 -18.53
N ALA A 17 7.30 -0.40 -17.47
CA ALA A 17 6.83 -0.73 -16.13
C ALA A 17 6.49 0.54 -15.34
N LEU A 18 7.18 1.66 -15.67
CA LEU A 18 6.85 3.01 -15.20
C LEU A 18 7.09 3.99 -16.36
N LYS A 19 6.17 4.96 -16.51
CA LYS A 19 6.23 5.96 -17.58
C LYS A 19 5.98 7.35 -17.00
N ASN A 20 7.03 8.17 -16.94
CA ASN A 20 7.00 9.56 -16.49
C ASN A 20 6.27 9.77 -15.16
N PHE A 21 6.45 8.85 -14.21
CA PHE A 21 5.83 8.95 -12.89
C PHE A 21 6.41 10.14 -12.12
N THR A 22 5.55 11.08 -11.77
CA THR A 22 5.91 12.29 -11.03
C THR A 22 4.93 12.50 -9.90
N THR A 23 5.41 12.60 -8.66
CA THR A 23 4.62 12.92 -7.48
C THR A 23 5.48 13.43 -6.34
N GLU A 24 4.84 14.01 -5.34
CA GLU A 24 5.48 14.50 -4.12
C GLU A 24 4.76 13.94 -2.88
N LEU A 25 5.56 13.49 -1.92
CA LEU A 25 5.10 12.99 -0.64
C LEU A 25 5.69 13.84 0.48
N SER A 26 4.90 14.10 1.51
CA SER A 26 5.31 14.76 2.74
C SER A 26 5.01 13.87 3.94
N GLU A 27 5.00 14.40 5.14
CA GLU A 27 4.56 13.66 6.33
C GLU A 27 3.12 13.15 6.18
N GLY A 28 2.89 11.89 6.54
CA GLY A 28 1.62 11.20 6.48
C GLY A 28 1.69 9.87 5.73
N VAL A 29 0.56 9.17 5.65
CA VAL A 29 0.42 7.89 4.95
C VAL A 29 -0.06 8.14 3.52
N TYR A 30 0.63 7.58 2.55
CA TYR A 30 0.27 7.60 1.13
C TYR A 30 -0.03 6.18 0.66
N GLY A 31 -1.25 5.97 0.17
CA GLY A 31 -1.65 4.71 -0.45
C GLY A 31 -1.22 4.68 -1.92
N LEU A 32 -0.37 3.73 -2.31
CA LEU A 32 -0.08 3.45 -3.72
C LEU A 32 -0.98 2.31 -4.19
N LEU A 33 -2.10 2.66 -4.78
CA LEU A 33 -3.15 1.72 -5.18
C LEU A 33 -3.02 1.36 -6.67
N GLY A 34 -3.07 0.08 -6.98
CA GLY A 34 -3.00 -0.39 -8.36
C GLY A 34 -3.16 -1.91 -8.47
N ALA A 35 -3.64 -2.39 -9.61
CA ALA A 35 -3.73 -3.82 -9.89
C ALA A 35 -2.34 -4.49 -9.88
N ASN A 36 -2.32 -5.82 -9.89
CA ASN A 36 -1.08 -6.58 -10.06
C ASN A 36 -0.47 -6.25 -11.43
N GLY A 37 0.85 -5.98 -11.44
CA GLY A 37 1.54 -5.53 -12.65
C GLY A 37 1.41 -4.04 -12.99
N ALA A 38 0.73 -3.24 -12.18
CA ALA A 38 0.60 -1.79 -12.40
C ALA A 38 1.93 -1.01 -12.28
N GLY A 39 3.00 -1.62 -11.73
CA GLY A 39 4.32 -0.98 -11.56
C GLY A 39 4.68 -0.63 -10.12
N LYS A 40 3.83 -0.95 -9.13
CA LYS A 40 4.04 -0.61 -7.70
C LYS A 40 5.40 -1.08 -7.18
N THR A 41 5.69 -2.38 -7.28
CA THR A 41 6.97 -2.95 -6.82
C THR A 41 8.17 -2.40 -7.60
N THR A 42 8.01 -2.08 -8.89
CA THR A 42 9.06 -1.41 -9.68
C THR A 42 9.37 -0.02 -9.12
N LEU A 43 8.33 0.77 -8.81
CA LEU A 43 8.49 2.10 -8.20
C LEU A 43 9.16 1.99 -6.83
N ILE A 44 8.73 1.05 -5.99
CA ILE A 44 9.32 0.80 -4.68
C ILE A 44 10.80 0.42 -4.81
N ASN A 45 11.15 -0.52 -5.69
CA ASN A 45 12.53 -0.96 -5.88
C ASN A 45 13.44 0.18 -6.38
N ILE A 46 12.91 1.10 -7.18
CA ILE A 46 13.64 2.32 -7.58
C ILE A 46 13.79 3.24 -6.36
N PHE A 47 12.73 3.42 -5.58
CA PHE A 47 12.75 4.29 -4.41
C PHE A 47 13.74 3.80 -3.35
N VAL A 48 13.76 2.51 -3.03
CA VAL A 48 14.70 1.95 -2.03
C VAL A 48 16.11 1.75 -2.56
N GLY A 49 16.37 2.05 -3.85
CA GLY A 49 17.71 1.97 -4.46
C GLY A 49 18.14 0.57 -4.92
N ILE A 50 17.25 -0.43 -4.90
CA ILE A 50 17.52 -1.79 -5.41
C ILE A 50 17.58 -1.79 -6.94
N LEU A 51 16.79 -0.92 -7.58
CA LEU A 51 16.69 -0.83 -9.04
C LEU A 51 17.01 0.58 -9.52
N GLY A 52 17.75 0.71 -10.62
CA GLY A 52 17.96 1.99 -11.30
C GLY A 52 16.76 2.35 -12.19
N SER A 53 16.30 3.62 -12.12
CA SER A 53 15.42 4.18 -13.15
C SER A 53 16.17 4.37 -14.47
N ASP A 54 15.49 4.28 -15.62
CA ASP A 54 16.08 4.59 -16.93
C ASP A 54 16.07 6.10 -17.16
N ASN A 55 15.03 6.80 -16.66
CA ASN A 55 14.95 8.25 -16.63
C ASN A 55 14.39 8.73 -15.29
N GLY A 56 14.62 9.99 -15.00
CA GLY A 56 14.11 10.65 -13.79
C GLY A 56 14.93 10.37 -12.54
N THR A 57 14.57 11.04 -11.46
CA THR A 57 15.28 10.97 -10.18
C THR A 57 14.31 11.03 -9.00
N VAL A 58 14.72 10.44 -7.88
CA VAL A 58 14.05 10.56 -6.58
C VAL A 58 14.84 11.56 -5.74
N LEU A 59 14.18 12.59 -5.25
CA LEU A 59 14.77 13.60 -4.38
C LEU A 59 14.23 13.48 -2.96
N ILE A 60 15.10 13.63 -1.98
CA ILE A 60 14.78 13.77 -0.56
C ILE A 60 15.22 15.18 -0.12
N ASP A 61 14.24 16.01 0.25
CA ASP A 61 14.48 17.43 0.57
C ASP A 61 15.32 18.16 -0.49
N GLY A 62 15.09 17.83 -1.79
CA GLY A 62 15.78 18.42 -2.93
C GLY A 62 17.12 17.75 -3.29
N GLN A 63 17.61 16.80 -2.51
CA GLN A 63 18.85 16.06 -2.78
C GLN A 63 18.57 14.73 -3.49
N ASP A 64 19.36 14.39 -4.49
CA ASP A 64 19.23 13.10 -5.20
C ASP A 64 19.54 11.92 -4.25
N ALA A 65 18.53 11.07 -4.03
CA ALA A 65 18.61 9.90 -3.15
C ALA A 65 19.81 8.98 -3.50
N LYS A 66 20.13 8.82 -4.79
CA LYS A 66 21.28 8.00 -5.24
C LYS A 66 22.62 8.59 -4.77
N LYS A 67 22.72 9.92 -4.66
CA LYS A 67 23.95 10.61 -4.24
C LYS A 67 24.11 10.64 -2.73
N MET A 68 23.02 10.45 -1.97
CA MET A 68 23.07 10.44 -0.50
C MET A 68 23.73 9.17 0.07
N GLY A 69 23.71 8.05 -0.65
CA GLY A 69 24.35 6.81 -0.23
C GLY A 69 23.82 6.29 1.12
N LYS A 70 24.71 6.15 2.11
CA LYS A 70 24.36 5.65 3.46
C LYS A 70 23.37 6.55 4.20
N ASP A 71 23.41 7.86 3.99
CA ASP A 71 22.50 8.81 4.63
C ASP A 71 21.06 8.62 4.17
N PHE A 72 20.84 8.23 2.91
CA PHE A 72 19.55 7.84 2.42
C PHE A 72 19.08 6.55 3.09
N LEU A 73 19.94 5.51 3.12
CA LEU A 73 19.60 4.21 3.70
C LEU A 73 19.26 4.29 5.19
N SER A 74 19.89 5.20 5.93
CA SER A 74 19.58 5.45 7.35
C SER A 74 18.19 6.06 7.56
N LYS A 75 17.67 6.79 6.56
CA LYS A 75 16.35 7.45 6.62
C LYS A 75 15.19 6.55 6.23
N ILE A 76 15.46 5.40 5.60
CA ILE A 76 14.41 4.50 5.11
C ILE A 76 14.26 3.24 5.94
N GLY A 77 13.00 2.83 6.14
CA GLY A 77 12.60 1.50 6.55
C GLY A 77 11.85 0.84 5.41
N TYR A 78 12.18 -0.39 5.10
CA TYR A 78 11.53 -1.12 4.02
C TYR A 78 11.07 -2.50 4.46
N MET A 79 9.81 -2.79 4.17
CA MET A 79 9.20 -4.10 4.32
C MET A 79 8.74 -4.57 2.94
N PRO A 80 9.42 -5.55 2.33
CA PRO A 80 9.01 -6.12 1.05
C PRO A 80 7.77 -7.00 1.20
N GLN A 81 7.09 -7.29 0.08
CA GLN A 81 5.90 -8.15 0.03
C GLN A 81 6.15 -9.53 0.65
N TYR A 82 7.33 -10.11 0.44
CA TYR A 82 7.76 -11.38 1.02
C TYR A 82 9.04 -11.18 1.82
N PRO A 83 8.93 -10.79 3.12
CA PRO A 83 10.10 -10.65 3.97
C PRO A 83 10.81 -11.99 4.12
N ILE A 84 12.12 -12.01 3.90
CA ILE A 84 12.94 -13.19 4.09
C ILE A 84 13.38 -13.25 5.56
N PHE A 85 13.04 -14.34 6.21
CA PHE A 85 13.39 -14.60 7.60
C PHE A 85 14.26 -15.84 7.74
N TYR A 86 15.21 -15.80 8.65
CA TYR A 86 15.95 -17.00 9.10
C TYR A 86 15.05 -17.77 10.08
N ARG A 87 14.46 -18.88 9.62
CA ARG A 87 13.41 -19.61 10.35
C ARG A 87 13.87 -20.16 11.70
N ASP A 88 15.16 -20.47 11.82
CA ASP A 88 15.78 -21.03 13.05
C ASP A 88 16.22 -19.96 14.04
N PHE A 89 16.29 -18.70 13.64
CA PHE A 89 16.56 -17.60 14.55
C PHE A 89 15.34 -17.36 15.46
N THR A 90 15.60 -16.97 16.69
CA THR A 90 14.56 -16.36 17.52
C THR A 90 14.19 -14.98 16.92
N VAL A 91 13.04 -14.46 17.29
CA VAL A 91 12.65 -13.09 16.89
C VAL A 91 13.72 -12.08 17.33
N MET A 92 14.22 -12.20 18.56
CA MET A 92 15.25 -11.30 19.07
C MET A 92 16.57 -11.44 18.31
N ASP A 93 17.06 -12.65 18.07
CA ASP A 93 18.30 -12.88 17.31
C ASP A 93 18.22 -12.25 15.92
N PHE A 94 17.08 -12.42 15.25
CA PHE A 94 16.84 -11.83 13.94
C PHE A 94 16.89 -10.29 13.98
N LEU A 95 16.21 -9.68 14.96
CA LEU A 95 16.20 -8.22 15.10
C LEU A 95 17.57 -7.66 15.43
N LEU A 96 18.34 -8.32 16.30
CA LEU A 96 19.72 -7.93 16.61
C LEU A 96 20.65 -8.09 15.40
N TYR A 97 20.47 -9.14 14.62
CA TYR A 97 21.18 -9.31 13.35
C TYR A 97 20.88 -8.18 12.37
N MET A 98 19.62 -7.77 12.25
CA MET A 98 19.23 -6.65 11.43
C MET A 98 19.77 -5.30 11.95
N CYS A 99 19.86 -5.12 13.27
CA CYS A 99 20.52 -3.97 13.88
C CYS A 99 22.00 -3.91 13.49
N ALA A 100 22.71 -5.03 13.57
CA ALA A 100 24.12 -5.11 13.19
C ALA A 100 24.34 -4.76 11.71
N LEU A 101 23.49 -5.25 10.80
CA LEU A 101 23.53 -4.89 9.37
C LEU A 101 23.30 -3.39 9.12
N LYS A 102 22.47 -2.75 9.96
CA LYS A 102 22.21 -1.30 9.89
C LYS A 102 23.29 -0.47 10.61
N GLY A 103 24.28 -1.08 11.24
CA GLY A 103 25.30 -0.40 12.03
C GLY A 103 24.77 0.20 13.34
N ILE A 104 23.65 -0.31 13.87
CA ILE A 104 23.08 0.11 15.15
C ILE A 104 23.83 -0.60 16.28
N PRO A 105 24.36 0.12 17.30
CA PRO A 105 25.04 -0.50 18.44
C PRO A 105 24.14 -1.52 19.15
N ALA A 106 24.73 -2.62 19.62
CA ALA A 106 23.98 -3.79 20.12
C ALA A 106 23.01 -3.44 21.28
N GLU A 107 23.46 -2.66 22.26
CA GLU A 107 22.62 -2.25 23.39
C GLU A 107 21.44 -1.37 22.94
N GLN A 108 21.70 -0.37 22.11
CA GLN A 108 20.67 0.49 21.55
C GLN A 108 19.70 -0.31 20.66
N GLY A 109 20.22 -1.24 19.87
CA GLY A 109 19.42 -2.11 19.01
C GLY A 109 18.50 -3.02 19.81
N LYS A 110 19.00 -3.58 20.93
CA LYS A 110 18.24 -4.43 21.84
C LYS A 110 17.11 -3.65 22.53
N GLU A 111 17.41 -2.49 23.06
CA GLU A 111 16.41 -1.61 23.69
C GLU A 111 15.30 -1.25 22.68
N ARG A 112 15.69 -0.80 21.50
CA ARG A 112 14.75 -0.45 20.45
C ARG A 112 13.91 -1.63 19.95
N ALA A 113 14.51 -2.81 19.82
CA ALA A 113 13.79 -4.03 19.45
C ALA A 113 12.73 -4.42 20.50
N LEU A 114 13.06 -4.34 21.80
CA LEU A 114 12.12 -4.63 22.88
C LEU A 114 10.96 -3.64 22.91
N GLU A 115 11.23 -2.34 22.75
CA GLU A 115 10.21 -1.29 22.64
C GLU A 115 9.23 -1.60 21.49
N LEU A 116 9.76 -1.83 20.28
CA LEU A 116 8.97 -2.10 19.08
C LEU A 116 8.17 -3.41 19.20
N LEU A 117 8.75 -4.46 19.80
CA LEU A 117 8.04 -5.71 20.07
C LEU A 117 6.88 -5.51 21.04
N GLY A 118 7.01 -4.60 22.00
CA GLY A 118 5.92 -4.18 22.87
C GLY A 118 4.79 -3.52 22.09
N ILE A 119 5.12 -2.55 21.20
CA ILE A 119 4.14 -1.84 20.36
C ILE A 119 3.34 -2.79 19.47
N VAL A 120 4.00 -3.80 18.88
CA VAL A 120 3.33 -4.77 18.00
C VAL A 120 2.74 -5.98 18.73
N ASN A 121 2.71 -5.99 20.08
CA ASN A 121 2.23 -7.11 20.91
C ASN A 121 2.93 -8.45 20.58
N LEU A 122 4.26 -8.42 20.48
CA LEU A 122 5.10 -9.61 20.27
C LEU A 122 6.19 -9.77 21.33
N PHE A 123 6.13 -9.02 22.42
CA PHE A 123 7.14 -9.07 23.47
C PHE A 123 7.33 -10.50 24.03
N ASP A 124 6.24 -11.22 24.29
CA ASP A 124 6.26 -12.60 24.81
C ASP A 124 6.70 -13.64 23.76
N ALA A 125 6.82 -13.22 22.52
CA ALA A 125 7.28 -14.07 21.42
C ALA A 125 8.76 -13.84 21.06
N LYS A 126 9.47 -12.95 21.75
CA LYS A 126 10.85 -12.55 21.42
C LYS A 126 11.84 -13.74 21.36
N ASP A 127 11.64 -14.75 22.19
CA ASP A 127 12.49 -15.93 22.28
C ASP A 127 11.97 -17.11 21.43
N LYS A 128 10.82 -16.95 20.74
CA LYS A 128 10.29 -17.97 19.82
C LYS A 128 11.04 -17.95 18.51
N LYS A 129 11.25 -19.13 17.92
CA LYS A 129 11.78 -19.23 16.54
C LYS A 129 10.80 -18.63 15.55
N ILE A 130 11.31 -17.87 14.58
CA ILE A 130 10.47 -17.24 13.54
C ILE A 130 9.68 -18.27 12.73
N GLY A 131 10.26 -19.45 12.52
CA GLY A 131 9.56 -20.55 11.85
C GLY A 131 8.29 -21.03 12.54
N ALA A 132 8.16 -20.81 13.86
CA ALA A 132 6.99 -21.20 14.66
C ALA A 132 5.91 -20.10 14.75
N LEU A 133 6.13 -18.90 14.18
CA LEU A 133 5.18 -17.81 14.21
C LEU A 133 4.06 -17.98 13.17
N SER A 134 2.88 -17.42 13.47
CA SER A 134 1.79 -17.28 12.48
C SER A 134 2.18 -16.28 11.37
N GLY A 135 1.40 -16.25 10.27
CA GLY A 135 1.58 -15.28 9.19
C GLY A 135 1.54 -13.83 9.69
N GLY A 136 0.52 -13.47 10.46
CA GLY A 136 0.38 -12.15 11.04
C GLY A 136 1.48 -11.78 12.04
N MET A 137 1.98 -12.75 12.83
CA MET A 137 3.14 -12.51 13.69
C MET A 137 4.40 -12.22 12.88
N ARG A 138 4.65 -12.98 11.78
CA ARG A 138 5.79 -12.70 10.89
C ARG A 138 5.70 -11.33 10.22
N GLN A 139 4.50 -10.92 9.79
CA GLN A 139 4.30 -9.58 9.24
C GLN A 139 4.62 -8.48 10.28
N ARG A 140 4.21 -8.68 11.54
CA ARG A 140 4.55 -7.76 12.63
C ARG A 140 6.06 -7.73 12.92
N VAL A 141 6.77 -8.85 12.84
CA VAL A 141 8.24 -8.85 12.90
C VAL A 141 8.84 -8.08 11.71
N GLY A 142 8.27 -8.21 10.52
CA GLY A 142 8.69 -7.47 9.32
C GLY A 142 8.60 -5.94 9.49
N ILE A 143 7.51 -5.44 10.08
CA ILE A 143 7.40 -4.00 10.32
C ILE A 143 8.34 -3.54 11.44
N VAL A 144 8.56 -4.35 12.49
CA VAL A 144 9.55 -4.07 13.53
C VAL A 144 10.94 -3.93 12.91
N GLN A 145 11.34 -4.89 12.08
CA GLN A 145 12.64 -4.85 11.36
C GLN A 145 12.79 -3.58 10.51
N ALA A 146 11.73 -3.15 9.83
CA ALA A 146 11.75 -1.92 9.05
C ALA A 146 11.93 -0.68 9.93
N MET A 147 11.43 -0.70 11.19
CA MET A 147 11.42 0.42 12.14
C MET A 147 12.63 0.50 13.06
N LEU A 148 13.56 -0.46 13.05
CA LEU A 148 14.69 -0.53 13.99
C LEU A 148 15.56 0.74 14.02
N GLY A 149 15.85 1.35 12.88
CA GLY A 149 16.68 2.55 12.76
C GLY A 149 15.93 3.87 12.90
N ASP A 150 14.72 3.87 13.43
CA ASP A 150 13.84 5.04 13.49
C ASP A 150 13.73 5.82 12.16
N PRO A 151 13.37 5.15 11.05
CA PRO A 151 13.36 5.77 9.74
C PRO A 151 12.36 6.93 9.68
N LYS A 152 12.67 7.93 8.85
CA LYS A 152 11.75 9.03 8.55
C LYS A 152 10.84 8.71 7.36
N ILE A 153 11.21 7.71 6.56
CA ILE A 153 10.43 7.20 5.45
C ILE A 153 10.22 5.70 5.67
N LEU A 154 8.98 5.25 5.68
CA LEU A 154 8.63 3.83 5.79
C LEU A 154 7.95 3.38 4.50
N ILE A 155 8.46 2.32 3.89
CA ILE A 155 7.95 1.77 2.64
C ILE A 155 7.47 0.35 2.90
N LEU A 156 6.19 0.10 2.60
CA LEU A 156 5.51 -1.17 2.85
C LEU A 156 4.92 -1.68 1.53
N ASP A 157 5.40 -2.83 1.06
CA ASP A 157 4.92 -3.45 -0.19
C ASP A 157 3.98 -4.61 0.15
N GLU A 158 2.67 -4.46 -0.15
CA GLU A 158 1.60 -5.44 0.10
C GLU A 158 1.63 -6.05 1.53
N PRO A 159 1.75 -5.23 2.60
CA PRO A 159 2.06 -5.73 3.94
C PRO A 159 0.93 -6.53 4.59
N THR A 160 -0.28 -6.44 4.06
CA THR A 160 -1.48 -7.11 4.59
C THR A 160 -1.91 -8.31 3.76
N ALA A 161 -1.16 -8.63 2.68
CA ALA A 161 -1.47 -9.77 1.82
C ALA A 161 -1.44 -11.09 2.62
N GLY A 162 -2.52 -11.88 2.48
CA GLY A 162 -2.64 -13.17 3.19
C GLY A 162 -2.99 -13.08 4.68
N LEU A 163 -3.26 -11.88 5.21
CA LEU A 163 -3.76 -11.72 6.56
C LEU A 163 -5.29 -11.89 6.61
N ASP A 164 -5.78 -12.41 7.72
CA ASP A 164 -7.21 -12.40 8.02
C ASP A 164 -7.73 -10.98 8.32
N PRO A 165 -9.05 -10.73 8.27
CA PRO A 165 -9.61 -9.40 8.48
C PRO A 165 -9.21 -8.76 9.82
N SER A 166 -9.10 -9.53 10.90
CA SER A 166 -8.76 -9.01 12.22
C SER A 166 -7.30 -8.57 12.29
N GLU A 167 -6.38 -9.32 11.70
CA GLU A 167 -4.97 -8.96 11.61
C GLU A 167 -4.74 -7.75 10.68
N ARG A 168 -5.54 -7.60 9.59
CA ARG A 168 -5.50 -6.40 8.74
C ARG A 168 -5.86 -5.14 9.51
N ILE A 169 -6.93 -5.18 10.32
CA ILE A 169 -7.33 -4.03 11.15
C ILE A 169 -6.20 -3.68 12.13
N ARG A 170 -5.63 -4.67 12.81
CA ARG A 170 -4.49 -4.46 13.73
C ARG A 170 -3.29 -3.83 13.02
N PHE A 171 -2.97 -4.31 11.83
CA PHE A 171 -1.85 -3.82 11.04
C PHE A 171 -2.07 -2.37 10.58
N ARG A 172 -3.28 -2.01 10.12
CA ARG A 172 -3.64 -0.61 9.79
C ARG A 172 -3.47 0.31 10.99
N ASN A 173 -3.94 -0.10 12.17
CA ASN A 173 -3.78 0.69 13.40
C ASN A 173 -2.29 0.90 13.74
N LEU A 174 -1.44 -0.12 13.55
CA LEU A 174 0.01 0.01 13.73
C LEU A 174 0.62 1.01 12.74
N ILE A 175 0.24 0.97 11.47
CA ILE A 175 0.70 1.93 10.46
C ILE A 175 0.32 3.35 10.89
N SER A 176 -0.91 3.57 11.34
CA SER A 176 -1.38 4.88 11.82
C SER A 176 -0.56 5.37 13.01
N GLN A 177 -0.21 4.50 13.96
CA GLN A 177 0.66 4.86 15.09
C GLN A 177 2.08 5.24 14.64
N PHE A 178 2.62 4.54 13.65
CA PHE A 178 3.95 4.83 13.11
C PHE A 178 3.99 6.05 12.19
N ALA A 179 2.85 6.61 11.78
CA ALA A 179 2.78 7.71 10.81
C ALA A 179 3.24 9.06 11.38
N GLN A 180 3.19 9.24 12.71
CA GLN A 180 3.57 10.51 13.32
C GLN A 180 5.04 10.85 13.05
N GLY A 181 5.29 12.00 12.44
CA GLY A 181 6.63 12.48 12.09
C GLY A 181 7.31 11.71 10.96
N ARG A 182 6.57 10.91 10.17
CA ARG A 182 7.09 10.07 9.09
C ARG A 182 6.29 10.19 7.82
N THR A 183 6.95 9.91 6.71
CA THR A 183 6.31 9.67 5.42
C THR A 183 6.19 8.16 5.22
N ILE A 184 4.97 7.63 5.06
CA ILE A 184 4.72 6.21 4.83
C ILE A 184 4.18 6.01 3.43
N LEU A 185 4.82 5.18 2.62
CA LEU A 185 4.31 4.71 1.33
C LEU A 185 3.82 3.27 1.49
N LEU A 186 2.52 3.08 1.42
CA LEU A 186 1.85 1.78 1.50
C LEU A 186 1.37 1.37 0.12
N ALA A 187 2.05 0.42 -0.52
CA ALA A 187 1.60 -0.15 -1.78
C ALA A 187 0.68 -1.34 -1.54
N THR A 188 -0.48 -1.32 -2.17
CA THR A 188 -1.48 -2.39 -2.07
C THR A 188 -2.42 -2.39 -3.28
N HIS A 189 -3.10 -3.52 -3.49
CA HIS A 189 -4.24 -3.62 -4.40
C HIS A 189 -5.58 -3.67 -3.63
N ILE A 190 -5.54 -3.59 -2.29
CA ILE A 190 -6.70 -3.70 -1.41
C ILE A 190 -7.12 -2.29 -0.97
N VAL A 191 -8.24 -1.83 -1.50
CA VAL A 191 -8.78 -0.48 -1.28
C VAL A 191 -8.95 -0.18 0.21
N SER A 192 -9.56 -1.10 0.95
CA SER A 192 -9.84 -0.92 2.38
C SER A 192 -8.60 -0.78 3.27
N ASP A 193 -7.40 -1.14 2.77
CA ASP A 193 -6.17 -0.99 3.55
C ASP A 193 -5.69 0.46 3.60
N VAL A 194 -6.02 1.27 2.60
CA VAL A 194 -5.61 2.67 2.50
C VAL A 194 -6.72 3.66 2.81
N GLU A 195 -7.97 3.31 2.54
CA GLU A 195 -9.13 4.19 2.67
C GLU A 195 -9.23 4.88 4.04
N CYS A 196 -8.97 4.13 5.13
CA CYS A 196 -9.11 4.65 6.49
C CYS A 196 -7.87 5.37 7.03
N ILE A 197 -6.69 5.17 6.45
CA ILE A 197 -5.42 5.65 7.04
C ILE A 197 -4.62 6.56 6.13
N ALA A 198 -4.87 6.54 4.82
CA ALA A 198 -4.11 7.34 3.89
C ALA A 198 -4.52 8.81 3.93
N LYS A 199 -3.54 9.70 4.01
CA LYS A 199 -3.68 11.13 3.78
C LYS A 199 -4.06 11.41 2.33
N GLU A 200 -3.41 10.73 1.41
CA GLU A 200 -3.68 10.76 -0.02
C GLU A 200 -3.47 9.38 -0.63
N ILE A 201 -4.14 9.13 -1.72
CA ILE A 201 -4.07 7.89 -2.49
C ILE A 201 -3.56 8.22 -3.89
N ILE A 202 -2.58 7.46 -4.33
CA ILE A 202 -1.96 7.52 -5.65
C ILE A 202 -2.47 6.33 -6.44
N ILE A 203 -3.21 6.56 -7.52
CA ILE A 203 -3.70 5.49 -8.41
C ILE A 203 -2.70 5.30 -9.54
N LEU A 204 -2.07 4.11 -9.56
CA LEU A 204 -1.10 3.70 -10.56
C LEU A 204 -1.70 2.65 -11.49
N LYS A 205 -1.75 2.92 -12.80
CA LYS A 205 -2.21 1.98 -13.82
C LYS A 205 -1.19 1.90 -14.96
N GLU A 206 -0.76 0.68 -15.32
CA GLU A 206 0.17 0.41 -16.42
C GLU A 206 1.42 1.31 -16.42
N GLY A 207 2.00 1.48 -15.22
CA GLY A 207 3.18 2.30 -15.01
C GLY A 207 2.97 3.81 -15.00
N THR A 208 1.73 4.28 -15.17
CA THR A 208 1.40 5.70 -15.23
C THR A 208 0.60 6.12 -14.00
N LEU A 209 0.94 7.26 -13.40
CA LEU A 209 0.12 7.90 -12.39
C LEU A 209 -1.16 8.42 -13.06
N ILE A 210 -2.31 7.90 -12.65
CA ILE A 210 -3.61 8.30 -13.20
C ILE A 210 -4.15 9.51 -12.45
N THR A 211 -4.15 9.44 -11.12
CA THR A 211 -4.64 10.51 -10.23
C THR A 211 -4.03 10.36 -8.84
N GLN A 212 -4.02 11.44 -8.09
CA GLN A 212 -3.63 11.50 -6.68
C GLN A 212 -4.50 12.50 -5.95
N GLY A 213 -4.91 12.18 -4.73
CA GLY A 213 -5.70 13.06 -3.88
C GLY A 213 -6.16 12.37 -2.61
N THR A 214 -6.88 13.12 -1.78
CA THR A 214 -7.61 12.57 -0.63
C THR A 214 -8.75 11.68 -1.12
N THR A 215 -9.25 10.80 -0.26
CA THR A 215 -10.41 9.94 -0.58
C THR A 215 -11.58 10.77 -1.13
N ASP A 216 -11.93 11.88 -0.47
CA ASP A 216 -13.03 12.75 -0.89
C ASP A 216 -12.83 13.33 -2.31
N VAL A 217 -11.60 13.76 -2.64
CA VAL A 217 -11.26 14.32 -3.97
C VAL A 217 -11.40 13.24 -5.04
N LEU A 218 -10.94 12.03 -4.74
CA LEU A 218 -11.02 10.91 -5.68
C LEU A 218 -12.47 10.47 -5.92
N GLU A 219 -13.28 10.36 -4.86
CA GLU A 219 -14.72 10.04 -4.97
C GLU A 219 -15.46 11.12 -5.75
N GLN A 220 -15.18 12.39 -5.48
CA GLN A 220 -15.78 13.49 -6.19
C GLN A 220 -15.46 13.47 -7.70
N SER A 221 -14.29 12.94 -8.10
CA SER A 221 -13.89 12.85 -9.52
C SER A 221 -14.79 11.95 -10.37
N ILE A 222 -15.49 11.02 -9.75
CA ILE A 222 -16.46 10.13 -10.41
C ILE A 222 -17.91 10.39 -9.96
N TYR A 223 -18.18 11.56 -9.38
CA TYR A 223 -19.53 11.91 -8.97
C TYR A 223 -20.51 11.84 -10.16
N GLY A 224 -21.69 11.23 -9.91
CA GLY A 224 -22.71 11.01 -10.94
C GLY A 224 -22.46 9.85 -11.89
N LYS A 225 -21.38 9.06 -11.68
CA LYS A 225 -21.05 7.85 -12.49
C LYS A 225 -21.30 6.54 -11.72
N VAL A 226 -21.84 6.61 -10.51
CA VAL A 226 -22.20 5.45 -9.69
C VAL A 226 -23.70 5.38 -9.59
N TRP A 227 -24.24 4.18 -9.81
CA TRP A 227 -25.66 3.93 -9.91
C TRP A 227 -26.06 2.73 -9.05
N GLU A 228 -27.22 2.77 -8.43
CA GLU A 228 -27.84 1.64 -7.78
C GLU A 228 -29.12 1.24 -8.53
N VAL A 229 -29.25 -0.05 -8.81
CA VAL A 229 -30.40 -0.65 -9.49
C VAL A 229 -30.96 -1.76 -8.62
N THR A 230 -32.23 -1.64 -8.21
CA THR A 230 -32.94 -2.74 -7.54
C THR A 230 -33.70 -3.54 -8.60
N THR A 231 -33.42 -4.83 -8.70
CA THR A 231 -33.98 -5.68 -9.74
C THR A 231 -34.04 -7.15 -9.32
N ASN A 232 -34.63 -8.02 -10.18
CA ASN A 232 -34.65 -9.46 -9.96
C ASN A 232 -33.34 -10.15 -10.32
N ALA A 233 -33.17 -11.42 -9.96
CA ALA A 233 -31.95 -12.19 -10.18
C ALA A 233 -31.54 -12.28 -11.65
N LYS A 234 -32.50 -12.41 -12.58
CA LYS A 234 -32.23 -12.53 -14.03
C LYS A 234 -31.67 -11.23 -14.61
N GLU A 235 -32.26 -10.10 -14.25
CA GLU A 235 -31.80 -8.79 -14.70
C GLU A 235 -30.48 -8.41 -14.02
N ALA A 236 -30.29 -8.73 -12.74
CA ALA A 236 -29.03 -8.53 -12.04
C ALA A 236 -27.86 -9.24 -12.72
N ALA A 237 -28.07 -10.50 -13.16
CA ALA A 237 -27.09 -11.25 -13.93
C ALA A 237 -26.81 -10.59 -15.31
N CYS A 238 -27.85 -10.08 -15.98
CA CYS A 238 -27.69 -9.36 -17.25
C CYS A 238 -26.87 -8.07 -17.08
N LEU A 239 -27.15 -7.29 -16.02
CA LEU A 239 -26.42 -6.08 -15.69
C LEU A 239 -24.95 -6.37 -15.40
N SER A 240 -24.65 -7.44 -14.65
CA SER A 240 -23.28 -7.85 -14.32
C SER A 240 -22.46 -8.25 -15.54
N ASN A 241 -23.11 -8.80 -16.58
CA ASN A 241 -22.44 -9.13 -17.84
C ASN A 241 -22.17 -7.92 -18.73
N LYS A 242 -22.93 -6.84 -18.55
CA LYS A 242 -22.89 -5.66 -19.43
C LYS A 242 -22.12 -4.51 -18.81
N TYR A 243 -22.10 -4.37 -17.50
CA TYR A 243 -21.54 -3.25 -16.78
C TYR A 243 -20.53 -3.69 -15.72
N TYR A 244 -19.72 -2.74 -15.25
CA TYR A 244 -18.81 -2.94 -14.11
C TYR A 244 -19.57 -2.79 -12.81
N VAL A 245 -19.80 -3.92 -12.13
CA VAL A 245 -20.52 -4.00 -10.87
C VAL A 245 -19.51 -3.98 -9.71
N SER A 246 -19.57 -2.95 -8.88
CA SER A 246 -18.72 -2.85 -7.68
C SER A 246 -19.31 -3.64 -6.50
N ASN A 247 -20.64 -3.76 -6.43
CA ASN A 247 -21.28 -4.54 -5.39
C ASN A 247 -22.63 -5.09 -5.87
N MET A 248 -22.99 -6.29 -5.37
CA MET A 248 -24.30 -6.88 -5.55
C MET A 248 -24.78 -7.47 -4.21
N LYS A 249 -25.89 -7.01 -3.72
CA LYS A 249 -26.46 -7.43 -2.44
C LYS A 249 -27.89 -7.95 -2.62
N GLN A 250 -28.18 -9.16 -2.13
CA GLN A 250 -29.53 -9.67 -2.11
C GLN A 250 -30.35 -8.96 -1.01
N GLN A 251 -31.58 -8.54 -1.35
CA GLN A 251 -32.52 -7.87 -0.49
C GLN A 251 -33.90 -8.56 -0.65
N GLY A 252 -34.14 -9.61 0.14
CA GLY A 252 -35.32 -10.47 -0.03
C GLY A 252 -35.29 -11.22 -1.36
N GLU A 253 -36.33 -11.03 -2.21
CA GLU A 253 -36.39 -11.61 -3.56
C GLU A 253 -35.66 -10.79 -4.63
N ASN A 254 -35.27 -9.56 -4.32
CA ASN A 254 -34.59 -8.64 -5.20
C ASN A 254 -33.10 -8.56 -4.94
N PHE A 255 -32.37 -7.92 -5.87
CA PHE A 255 -30.96 -7.60 -5.78
C PHE A 255 -30.76 -6.08 -5.91
N SER A 256 -29.97 -5.50 -5.02
CA SER A 256 -29.40 -4.18 -5.21
C SER A 256 -28.06 -4.34 -5.89
N VAL A 257 -27.92 -3.80 -7.09
CA VAL A 257 -26.71 -3.87 -7.94
C VAL A 257 -26.10 -2.49 -8.02
N ARG A 258 -24.85 -2.35 -7.55
CA ARG A 258 -24.09 -1.10 -7.59
C ARG A 258 -23.17 -1.11 -8.82
N ILE A 259 -23.36 -0.13 -9.70
CA ILE A 259 -22.80 -0.12 -11.07
C ILE A 259 -21.98 1.16 -11.28
N VAL A 260 -20.79 1.03 -11.86
CA VAL A 260 -19.96 2.15 -12.28
C VAL A 260 -20.10 2.33 -13.79
N SER A 261 -20.74 3.44 -14.21
CA SER A 261 -21.05 3.73 -15.62
C SER A 261 -21.14 5.23 -15.87
N ASP A 262 -20.66 5.70 -17.03
CA ASP A 262 -20.77 7.10 -17.45
C ASP A 262 -22.24 7.49 -17.82
N SER A 263 -23.09 6.51 -18.11
CA SER A 263 -24.52 6.69 -18.42
C SER A 263 -25.39 5.80 -17.55
N SER A 264 -26.68 6.15 -17.41
CA SER A 264 -27.64 5.35 -16.65
C SER A 264 -27.75 3.92 -17.20
N PRO A 265 -27.52 2.88 -16.36
CA PRO A 265 -27.56 1.48 -16.80
C PRO A 265 -28.98 0.92 -16.97
N ALA A 266 -29.99 1.55 -16.37
CA ALA A 266 -31.39 1.13 -16.42
C ALA A 266 -32.32 2.32 -16.16
N THR A 267 -33.59 2.20 -16.54
CA THR A 267 -34.61 3.27 -16.34
C THR A 267 -34.90 3.55 -14.87
N ASN A 268 -34.77 2.55 -14.02
CA ASN A 268 -34.95 2.62 -12.56
C ASN A 268 -33.63 2.83 -11.80
N ALA A 269 -32.55 3.14 -12.49
CA ALA A 269 -31.26 3.40 -11.85
C ALA A 269 -31.27 4.73 -11.09
N VAL A 270 -30.83 4.71 -9.85
CA VAL A 270 -30.71 5.87 -8.96
C VAL A 270 -29.22 6.19 -8.79
N LYS A 271 -28.85 7.48 -8.84
CA LYS A 271 -27.47 7.91 -8.55
C LYS A 271 -27.12 7.63 -7.10
N ALA A 272 -25.95 7.05 -6.88
CA ALA A 272 -25.39 6.80 -5.56
C ALA A 272 -24.11 7.63 -5.34
N SER A 273 -23.82 7.93 -4.08
CA SER A 273 -22.53 8.56 -3.72
C SER A 273 -21.40 7.57 -3.96
N PRO A 274 -20.33 7.97 -4.66
CA PRO A 274 -19.16 7.13 -4.88
C PRO A 274 -18.46 6.75 -3.57
N ASN A 275 -17.76 5.62 -3.58
CA ASN A 275 -16.76 5.24 -2.59
C ASN A 275 -15.44 4.91 -3.30
N LEU A 276 -14.39 4.66 -2.55
CA LEU A 276 -13.07 4.40 -3.12
C LEU A 276 -12.99 3.11 -3.96
N GLU A 277 -13.81 2.10 -3.65
CA GLU A 277 -13.92 0.88 -4.47
C GLU A 277 -14.49 1.19 -5.86
N ASP A 278 -15.49 2.07 -5.94
CA ASP A 278 -16.04 2.55 -7.21
C ASP A 278 -15.01 3.34 -8.02
N VAL A 279 -14.20 4.18 -7.34
CA VAL A 279 -13.09 4.93 -7.96
C VAL A 279 -12.09 3.96 -8.55
N PHE A 280 -11.68 2.94 -7.77
CA PHE A 280 -10.75 1.92 -8.25
C PHE A 280 -11.32 1.21 -9.47
N LEU A 281 -12.57 0.73 -9.40
CA LEU A 281 -13.23 0.04 -10.50
C LEU A 281 -13.36 0.94 -11.74
N TYR A 282 -13.67 2.22 -11.56
CA TYR A 282 -13.79 3.19 -12.65
C TYR A 282 -12.50 3.33 -13.47
N TYR A 283 -11.35 3.47 -12.78
CA TYR A 283 -10.06 3.62 -13.44
C TYR A 283 -9.49 2.31 -13.99
N PHE A 284 -9.88 1.15 -13.43
CA PHE A 284 -9.38 -0.18 -13.84
C PHE A 284 -10.33 -0.96 -14.74
N ARG A 285 -11.50 -0.41 -15.09
CA ARG A 285 -12.41 -1.02 -16.07
C ARG A 285 -11.69 -1.25 -17.40
N GLY A 286 -11.93 -2.41 -18.01
CA GLY A 286 -11.32 -2.79 -19.30
C GLY A 286 -9.95 -3.49 -19.21
N GLN A 287 -9.57 -3.97 -18.00
CA GLN A 287 -8.42 -4.90 -17.81
C GLN A 287 -8.88 -6.34 -17.73
#